data_20d1e40e2b0ce0e5ec28fc5f7dbea952
#
_entry.id   20d1e40e2b0ce0e5ec28fc5f7dbea952
#
_cell.length_a   1.000
_cell.length_b   1.000
_cell.length_c   1.000
_cell.angle_alpha   90.00
_cell.angle_beta   90.00
_cell.angle_gamma   90.00
#
_symmetry.space_group_name_H-M   'P 1'
#
loop_
_entity.id
_entity.type
_entity.pdbx_description
1 polymer ?
#
loop_
_entity_poly.entity_id
_entity_poly.type
_entity_poly.pdbx_seq_one_letter_code
_entity_poly.pdbx_strand_id
1 'polypeptide(L)'
;MIVKIKKTGLKLVTGVATFLDTINSWVLQHLPQLSGKPYTEFKDKEGDVTRLFYERVNPQKLKWHMDDEDRIIQALHKNNWQFQLEDQLPVSLDKPIFIKRHQWHRLIKGDGPLMISIYKHARTQTNKT
;
A
#
# COMPACT_ATOMS: atom_id res chain seq x y z
N MET A 1 -3.00 -15.03 -8.86
CA MET A 1 -3.36 -14.99 -8.38
C MET A 1 -3.59 -14.91 -8.00
N ILE A 2 -3.05 -14.51 -7.83
CA ILE A 2 -3.33 -14.28 -7.30
C ILE A 2 -3.72 -14.13 -6.95
N VAL A 3 -3.45 -14.14 -6.90
CA VAL A 3 -3.99 -13.95 -6.31
C VAL A 3 -4.57 -13.94 -5.93
N LYS A 4 -4.52 -14.22 -5.76
CA LYS A 4 -5.05 -14.26 -5.18
C LYS A 4 -5.16 -14.46 -4.81
N ILE A 5 -5.03 -14.39 -4.75
CA ILE A 5 -5.26 -14.43 -4.21
C ILE A 5 -5.58 -14.55 -3.65
N LYS A 6 -5.72 -14.80 -3.45
CA LYS A 6 -6.18 -14.81 -2.86
C LYS A 6 -6.45 -15.16 -2.56
N LYS A 7 -6.46 -15.42 -2.64
CA LYS A 7 -6.75 -15.57 -2.44
C LYS A 7 -6.66 -15.95 -2.22
N THR A 8 -6.38 -16.12 -2.36
CA THR A 8 -6.24 -16.24 -2.22
C THR A 8 -5.81 -16.10 -1.76
N GLY A 9 -5.49 -16.04 -1.63
CA GLY A 9 -5.00 -15.76 -1.14
C GLY A 9 -4.24 -15.65 -0.62
N LEU A 10 -4.01 -15.83 -0.05
CA LEU A 10 -3.16 -15.86 0.39
C LEU A 10 -2.60 -16.64 0.94
N LYS A 11 -2.59 -17.69 1.15
CA LYS A 11 -1.91 -18.25 1.61
C LYS A 11 -0.82 -18.67 1.26
N LEU A 12 -0.64 -18.87 0.98
CA LEU A 12 0.31 -18.81 0.59
C LEU A 12 1.27 -17.90 0.68
N VAL A 13 1.57 -17.47 1.65
CA VAL A 13 2.52 -16.42 1.94
C VAL A 13 3.83 -16.63 1.20
N THR A 14 4.34 -17.82 1.27
CA THR A 14 5.57 -18.14 0.54
C THR A 14 5.40 -17.93 -0.96
N GLY A 15 4.28 -18.35 -1.50
CA GLY A 15 4.01 -18.17 -2.91
C GLY A 15 3.94 -16.71 -3.30
N VAL A 16 3.38 -15.87 -2.44
CA VAL A 16 3.30 -14.44 -2.69
C VAL A 16 4.69 -13.83 -2.73
N ALA A 17 5.55 -14.20 -1.79
CA ALA A 17 6.91 -13.65 -1.76
C ALA A 17 7.68 -14.01 -3.01
N THR A 18 7.58 -15.26 -3.46
CA THR A 18 8.25 -15.70 -4.67
C THR A 18 7.73 -14.96 -5.89
N PHE A 19 6.43 -14.78 -5.96
CA PHE A 19 5.80 -14.06 -7.06
C PHE A 19 6.32 -12.62 -7.13
N LEU A 20 6.41 -11.96 -5.99
CA LEU A 20 6.91 -10.59 -5.94
C LEU A 20 8.35 -10.50 -6.39
N ASP A 21 9.19 -11.46 -5.99
CA ASP A 21 10.58 -11.45 -6.40
C ASP A 21 10.70 -11.57 -7.91
N THR A 22 9.89 -12.42 -8.51
CA THR A 22 9.90 -12.61 -9.95
C THR A 22 9.46 -11.35 -10.67
N ILE A 23 8.41 -10.72 -10.18
CA ILE A 23 7.88 -9.51 -10.81
C ILE A 23 8.84 -8.36 -10.67
N ASN A 24 9.46 -8.21 -9.50
CA ASN A 24 10.31 -7.05 -9.22
C ASN A 24 11.42 -6.88 -10.23
N SER A 25 12.02 -7.96 -10.66
CA SER A 25 13.18 -7.87 -11.54
C SER A 25 12.83 -7.29 -12.91
N TRP A 26 11.57 -7.34 -13.28
CA TRP A 26 11.17 -6.87 -14.60
C TRP A 26 10.10 -5.80 -14.55
N VAL A 27 8.96 -6.10 -13.95
CA VAL A 27 7.80 -5.22 -14.02
C VAL A 27 8.05 -3.91 -13.28
N LEU A 28 8.62 -4.00 -12.08
CA LEU A 28 8.76 -2.83 -11.24
C LEU A 28 9.78 -1.83 -11.76
N GLN A 29 10.66 -2.25 -12.65
CA GLN A 29 11.59 -1.31 -13.26
C GLN A 29 10.92 -0.44 -14.32
N HIS A 30 9.82 -0.92 -14.87
CA HIS A 30 9.17 -0.26 -16.00
C HIS A 30 7.90 0.47 -15.61
N LEU A 31 7.09 -0.11 -14.72
CA LEU A 31 5.80 0.46 -14.38
C LEU A 31 5.86 1.90 -13.84
N PRO A 32 6.81 2.26 -12.98
CA PRO A 32 6.87 3.64 -12.50
C PRO A 32 7.03 4.64 -13.62
N GLN A 33 7.78 4.28 -14.64
CA GLN A 33 7.99 5.17 -15.77
C GLN A 33 6.72 5.32 -16.60
N LEU A 34 5.91 4.27 -16.66
CA LEU A 34 4.69 4.31 -17.45
C LEU A 34 3.59 5.10 -16.76
N SER A 35 3.45 4.95 -15.46
CA SER A 35 2.35 5.58 -14.73
C SER A 35 2.70 6.93 -14.12
N GLY A 36 3.99 7.18 -13.88
CA GLY A 36 4.43 8.37 -13.17
C GLY A 36 4.14 8.33 -11.69
N LYS A 37 3.49 7.30 -11.19
CA LYS A 37 3.17 7.15 -9.78
C LYS A 37 4.22 6.30 -9.09
N PRO A 38 4.41 6.49 -7.79
CA PRO A 38 5.40 5.69 -7.05
C PRO A 38 4.95 4.27 -6.76
N TYR A 39 3.77 3.88 -7.20
CA TYR A 39 3.21 2.57 -6.89
C TYR A 39 2.38 2.05 -8.05
N THR A 40 2.12 0.74 -8.01
CA THR A 40 1.14 0.07 -8.86
C THR A 40 -0.04 -0.31 -7.98
N GLU A 41 -1.23 -0.20 -8.51
CA GLU A 41 -2.45 -0.41 -7.72
C GLU A 41 -3.28 -1.54 -8.31
N PHE A 42 -3.82 -2.37 -7.43
CA PHE A 42 -4.69 -3.49 -7.78
C PHE A 42 -5.97 -3.37 -6.97
N LYS A 43 -7.12 -3.55 -7.60
CA LYS A 43 -8.41 -3.56 -6.90
C LYS A 43 -8.99 -4.95 -6.91
N ASP A 44 -9.56 -5.36 -5.78
CA ASP A 44 -10.29 -6.61 -5.73
C ASP A 44 -11.78 -6.37 -6.03
N LYS A 45 -12.57 -7.44 -5.93
CA LYS A 45 -13.98 -7.37 -6.27
C LYS A 45 -14.78 -6.48 -5.32
N GLU A 46 -14.33 -6.39 -4.09
CA GLU A 46 -15.01 -5.59 -3.08
C GLU A 46 -14.62 -4.12 -3.16
N GLY A 47 -13.69 -3.79 -4.03
CA GLY A 47 -13.23 -2.42 -4.14
C GLY A 47 -12.08 -2.06 -3.23
N ASP A 48 -11.61 -3.00 -2.43
CA ASP A 48 -10.42 -2.79 -1.62
C ASP A 48 -9.19 -2.73 -2.52
N VAL A 49 -8.20 -2.00 -2.08
CA VAL A 49 -7.06 -1.68 -2.91
C VAL A 49 -5.79 -2.24 -2.31
N THR A 50 -4.96 -2.81 -3.17
CA THR A 50 -3.60 -3.19 -2.80
C THR A 50 -2.66 -2.32 -3.60
N ARG A 51 -1.68 -1.72 -2.93
CA ARG A 51 -0.65 -0.92 -3.58
C ARG A 51 0.71 -1.55 -3.37
N LEU A 52 1.47 -1.58 -4.45
CA LEU A 52 2.84 -2.06 -4.44
C LEU A 52 3.76 -0.89 -4.73
N PHE A 53 4.56 -0.52 -3.73
CA PHE A 53 5.56 0.53 -3.86
C PHE A 53 6.88 -0.12 -4.23
N TYR A 54 7.56 0.46 -5.21
CA TYR A 54 8.77 -0.12 -5.76
C TYR A 54 9.96 0.14 -4.84
N GLU A 55 10.89 -0.79 -4.84
CA GLU A 55 12.08 -0.61 -4.01
C GLU A 55 12.93 0.57 -4.47
N ARG A 56 12.79 0.98 -5.73
CA ARG A 56 13.55 2.10 -6.28
C ARG A 56 12.75 3.39 -6.33
N VAL A 57 11.66 3.46 -5.58
CA VAL A 57 10.86 4.67 -5.59
C VAL A 57 11.68 5.84 -5.08
N ASN A 58 11.53 6.99 -5.74
CA ASN A 58 12.16 8.21 -5.29
C ASN A 58 11.46 8.68 -4.02
N PRO A 59 12.18 8.78 -2.88
CA PRO A 59 11.52 9.20 -1.63
C PRO A 59 10.82 10.54 -1.73
N GLN A 60 11.27 11.42 -2.63
CA GLN A 60 10.63 12.72 -2.79
C GLN A 60 9.23 12.62 -3.38
N LYS A 61 8.87 11.48 -3.95
CA LYS A 61 7.53 11.27 -4.45
C LYS A 61 6.56 10.80 -3.38
N LEU A 62 7.06 10.46 -2.22
CA LEU A 62 6.24 10.04 -1.08
C LEU A 62 5.91 11.27 -0.24
N LYS A 63 5.03 12.09 -0.74
CA LYS A 63 4.76 13.40 -0.17
C LYS A 63 3.68 13.37 0.89
N TRP A 64 3.70 14.36 1.76
CA TRP A 64 2.58 14.62 2.63
C TRP A 64 1.33 14.85 1.78
N HIS A 65 0.25 14.21 2.15
CA HIS A 65 -1.01 14.37 1.45
C HIS A 65 -2.17 13.98 2.36
N MET A 66 -3.39 14.25 1.92
CA MET A 66 -4.59 13.86 2.62
C MET A 66 -5.54 13.19 1.64
N ASP A 67 -6.45 12.40 2.16
CA ASP A 67 -7.43 11.70 1.35
C ASP A 67 -8.85 12.15 1.69
N ASP A 68 -9.77 11.84 0.81
CA ASP A 68 -11.15 12.29 0.90
C ASP A 68 -12.06 11.32 1.64
N GLU A 69 -11.51 10.27 2.20
CA GLU A 69 -12.24 9.27 2.95
C GLU A 69 -11.35 8.69 4.04
N ASP A 70 -11.99 8.09 5.05
CA ASP A 70 -11.25 7.35 6.06
C ASP A 70 -10.65 6.10 5.42
N ARG A 71 -9.49 5.70 5.90
CA ARG A 71 -8.79 4.52 5.41
C ARG A 71 -8.19 3.74 6.55
N ILE A 72 -8.07 2.45 6.34
CA ILE A 72 -7.25 1.59 7.19
C ILE A 72 -6.21 0.98 6.28
N ILE A 73 -4.94 1.13 6.63
CA ILE A 73 -3.86 0.55 5.85
C ILE A 73 -3.14 -0.50 6.67
N GLN A 74 -2.59 -1.48 5.99
CA GLN A 74 -1.84 -2.54 6.63
C GLN A 74 -0.84 -3.12 5.65
N ALA A 75 0.40 -3.30 6.10
CA ALA A 75 1.40 -3.97 5.28
C ALA A 75 1.07 -5.45 5.19
N LEU A 76 1.32 -6.03 4.03
CA LEU A 76 1.03 -7.44 3.76
C LEU A 76 2.24 -8.34 3.96
N HIS A 77 3.38 -7.78 4.35
CA HIS A 77 4.59 -8.54 4.59
C HIS A 77 5.49 -7.77 5.53
N LYS A 78 6.50 -8.47 6.04
CA LYS A 78 7.48 -7.85 6.93
C LYS A 78 8.30 -6.81 6.15
N ASN A 79 8.51 -5.65 6.77
CA ASN A 79 9.21 -4.54 6.11
C ASN A 79 9.74 -3.58 7.17
N ASN A 80 10.58 -2.65 6.75
CA ASN A 80 11.05 -1.58 7.63
C ASN A 80 10.66 -0.19 7.14
N TRP A 81 9.65 -0.11 6.30
CA TRP A 81 9.06 1.19 5.96
C TRP A 81 8.34 1.75 7.18
N GLN A 82 8.08 3.05 7.14
CA GLN A 82 7.37 3.72 8.23
C GLN A 82 6.24 4.56 7.67
N PHE A 83 5.34 4.93 8.56
CA PHE A 83 4.19 5.75 8.23
C PHE A 83 4.10 6.87 9.26
N GLN A 84 3.71 8.06 8.80
CA GLN A 84 3.63 9.21 9.70
C GLN A 84 2.34 9.97 9.47
N LEU A 85 1.58 10.15 10.54
CA LEU A 85 0.43 11.06 10.56
C LEU A 85 0.91 12.42 11.04
N GLU A 86 0.17 13.47 10.66
CA GLU A 86 0.54 14.82 11.09
C GLU A 86 0.57 14.90 12.61
N ASP A 87 1.51 15.69 13.09
CA ASP A 87 1.70 15.93 14.54
C ASP A 87 2.02 14.68 15.33
N GLN A 88 2.52 13.63 14.68
CA GLN A 88 2.90 12.39 15.34
C GLN A 88 4.27 11.93 14.84
N LEU A 89 4.90 11.07 15.63
CA LEU A 89 6.14 10.46 15.21
C LEU A 89 5.87 9.35 14.21
N PRO A 90 6.87 9.05 13.35
CA PRO A 90 6.73 7.91 12.45
C PRO A 90 6.54 6.61 13.21
N VAL A 91 5.73 5.71 12.66
CA VAL A 91 5.49 4.39 13.24
C VAL A 91 5.73 3.32 12.19
N SER A 92 5.96 2.09 12.64
CA SER A 92 6.13 0.97 11.73
C SER A 92 4.77 0.57 11.14
N LEU A 93 4.83 -0.20 10.06
CA LEU A 93 3.62 -0.67 9.38
C LEU A 93 3.24 -2.10 9.76
N ASP A 94 3.70 -2.55 10.92
CA ASP A 94 3.42 -3.94 11.34
C ASP A 94 2.02 -4.12 11.91
N LYS A 95 1.28 -3.04 12.11
CA LYS A 95 -0.09 -3.10 12.60
C LYS A 95 -0.97 -2.22 11.73
N PRO A 96 -2.28 -2.51 11.67
CA PRO A 96 -3.19 -1.65 10.93
C PRO A 96 -3.13 -0.22 11.44
N ILE A 97 -3.21 0.73 10.53
CA ILE A 97 -3.18 2.16 10.85
C ILE A 97 -4.45 2.79 10.31
N PHE A 98 -5.17 3.47 11.18
CA PHE A 98 -6.37 4.20 10.78
C PHE A 98 -5.98 5.62 10.40
N ILE A 99 -6.44 6.05 9.22
CA ILE A 99 -6.18 7.39 8.70
C ILE A 99 -7.51 8.08 8.53
N LYS A 100 -7.72 9.16 9.26
CA LYS A 100 -8.96 9.89 9.15
C LYS A 100 -9.00 10.67 7.85
N ARG A 101 -10.20 10.86 7.34
CA ARG A 101 -10.44 11.75 6.20
C ARG A 101 -9.80 13.11 6.46
N HIS A 102 -9.07 13.61 5.47
CA HIS A 102 -8.40 14.92 5.50
C HIS A 102 -7.28 15.02 6.53
N GLN A 103 -6.79 13.90 7.03
CA GLN A 103 -5.64 13.90 7.92
C GLN A 103 -4.37 13.77 7.09
N TRP A 104 -3.44 14.71 7.27
CA TRP A 104 -2.19 14.69 6.54
C TRP A 104 -1.33 13.51 6.97
N HIS A 105 -0.73 12.86 6.00
CA HIS A 105 0.10 11.68 6.28
C HIS A 105 1.07 11.44 5.13
N ARG A 106 2.04 10.56 5.40
CA ARG A 106 3.02 10.16 4.39
C ARG A 106 3.60 8.80 4.72
N LEU A 107 4.12 8.14 3.67
CA LEU A 107 4.98 6.97 3.84
C LEU A 107 6.43 7.43 3.91
N ILE A 108 7.24 6.70 4.67
CA ILE A 108 8.68 6.90 4.75
C ILE A 108 9.33 5.63 4.22
N LYS A 109 10.14 5.80 3.18
CA LYS A 109 10.73 4.68 2.47
C LYS A 109 11.66 3.87 3.36
N GLY A 110 11.51 2.55 3.29
CA GLY A 110 12.45 1.60 3.88
C GLY A 110 13.24 0.89 2.81
N ASP A 111 13.68 -0.32 3.10
CA ASP A 111 14.41 -1.15 2.16
C ASP A 111 13.45 -2.09 1.45
N GLY A 112 13.73 -2.38 0.19
CA GLY A 112 12.90 -3.29 -0.59
C GLY A 112 11.55 -2.70 -0.96
N PRO A 113 10.72 -3.49 -1.64
CA PRO A 113 9.38 -3.04 -2.01
C PRO A 113 8.43 -3.11 -0.82
N LEU A 114 7.31 -2.41 -0.93
CA LEU A 114 6.28 -2.43 0.11
C LEU A 114 4.93 -2.71 -0.54
N MET A 115 4.24 -3.73 -0.05
CA MET A 115 2.88 -4.02 -0.47
C MET A 115 1.95 -3.78 0.72
N ILE A 116 0.95 -2.90 0.51
CA ILE A 116 -0.04 -2.59 1.54
C ILE A 116 -1.44 -2.81 1.01
N SER A 117 -2.34 -3.15 1.92
CA SER A 117 -3.76 -3.14 1.62
C SER A 117 -4.35 -1.83 2.13
N ILE A 118 -5.33 -1.32 1.42
CA ILE A 118 -6.03 -0.09 1.77
C ILE A 118 -7.51 -0.37 1.78
N TYR A 119 -8.12 -0.19 2.94
CA TYR A 119 -9.55 -0.37 3.11
C TYR A 119 -10.21 1.00 3.26
N LYS A 120 -11.13 1.31 2.35
CA LYS A 120 -11.77 2.63 2.31
C LYS A 120 -13.19 2.54 2.87
N HIS A 121 -13.26 2.36 4.16
CA HIS A 121 -14.51 2.02 4.83
C HIS A 121 -15.48 3.19 4.98
N ALA A 122 -14.98 4.34 5.34
CA ALA A 122 -15.86 5.44 5.74
C ALA A 122 -16.67 6.04 4.61
N ARG A 123 -16.20 5.89 3.37
CA ARG A 123 -16.97 6.38 2.22
C ARG A 123 -18.33 5.71 2.15
N THR A 124 -18.39 4.41 2.43
CA THR A 124 -19.64 3.68 2.41
C THR A 124 -20.59 4.18 3.49
N GLN A 125 -20.04 4.46 4.66
CA GLN A 125 -20.87 4.96 5.76
C GLN A 125 -21.44 6.34 5.45
N THR A 126 -20.64 7.20 4.84
CA THR A 126 -21.09 8.52 4.47
C THR A 126 -22.27 8.45 3.52
N ASN A 127 -22.26 7.50 2.62
CA ASN A 127 -23.32 7.37 1.63
C ASN A 127 -24.63 6.93 2.23
N LYS A 128 -24.64 6.40 3.42
CA LYS A 128 -25.86 5.93 4.06
C LYS A 128 -26.62 7.04 4.75
N THR A 129 -25.96 8.10 5.03
CA THR A 129 -26.61 9.20 5.70
C THR A 129 -27.10 10.26 4.73
#